data_4f1d0e39342eef0184572702fc145e95
#
_entry.id   4f1d0e39342eef0184572702fc145e95
#
_cell.length_a   1.000
_cell.length_b   1.000
_cell.length_c   1.000
_cell.angle_alpha   90.00
_cell.angle_beta   90.00
_cell.angle_gamma   90.00
#
_symmetry.space_group_name_H-M   'P 1'
#
loop_
_entity.id
_entity.type
_entity.pdbx_description
1 polymer ?
#
loop_
_entity_poly.entity_id
_entity_poly.type
_entity_poly.pdbx_seq_one_letter_code
_entity_poly.pdbx_strand_id
1 'polypeptide(L)'
;MSDTPRKAPAIPPDMKAFNAKLIAEFRANNGQFTGDMAGRGLLILTTTGARSGEPRSVVLGYGRHGDRLVVIASNNGAPKAPAWYHNLLANSTATIELAGPERFEVRATTAGSEERGELAKALPYLAQQQSLTAREIPIVVFERV
;
A
#
# COMPACT_ATOMS: atom_id res chain seq x y z
N MET A 1 30.20 -11.25 0.30
CA MET A 1 29.32 -10.64 0.63
C MET A 1 28.33 -11.31 0.87
N SER A 2 28.00 -10.86 1.60
CA SER A 2 26.96 -11.43 1.92
C SER A 2 26.06 -11.46 0.85
N ASP A 3 25.78 -12.57 0.50
CA ASP A 3 24.71 -12.78 -0.27
C ASP A 3 23.49 -12.68 0.45
N THR A 4 23.48 -11.92 1.50
CA THR A 4 22.25 -11.66 2.14
C THR A 4 21.32 -11.10 1.13
N PRO A 5 20.15 -11.70 1.00
CA PRO A 5 19.12 -11.12 0.19
C PRO A 5 18.95 -9.68 0.63
N ARG A 6 18.80 -8.81 -0.31
CA ARG A 6 18.57 -7.43 -0.04
C ARG A 6 17.48 -7.32 0.98
N LYS A 7 17.85 -6.94 2.17
CA LYS A 7 16.85 -6.74 3.21
C LYS A 7 15.94 -5.62 2.80
N ALA A 8 14.67 -5.80 3.07
CA ALA A 8 13.77 -4.67 3.02
C ALA A 8 14.38 -3.57 3.88
N PRO A 9 14.24 -2.31 3.49
CA PRO A 9 14.75 -1.21 4.32
C PRO A 9 14.22 -1.34 5.73
N ALA A 10 15.05 -1.03 6.72
CA ALA A 10 14.61 -1.05 8.09
C ALA A 10 13.37 -0.17 8.24
N ILE A 11 12.39 -0.67 9.01
CA ILE A 11 11.18 0.10 9.26
C ILE A 11 11.57 1.30 10.11
N PRO A 12 11.33 2.54 9.64
CA PRO A 12 11.63 3.72 10.44
C PRO A 12 10.80 3.75 11.71
N PRO A 13 11.36 4.26 12.81
CA PRO A 13 10.58 4.35 14.06
C PRO A 13 9.36 5.27 13.95
N ASP A 14 9.38 6.22 13.03
CA ASP A 14 8.23 7.09 12.79
C ASP A 14 7.77 6.96 11.34
N MET A 15 6.87 6.01 11.10
CA MET A 15 6.34 5.76 9.75
C MET A 15 5.53 6.94 9.22
N LYS A 16 4.89 7.69 10.10
CA LYS A 16 4.10 8.84 9.68
C LYS A 16 4.99 9.92 9.08
N ALA A 17 6.10 10.24 9.76
CA ALA A 17 7.05 11.24 9.28
C ALA A 17 7.76 10.74 8.01
N PHE A 18 8.09 9.46 7.96
CA PHE A 18 8.73 8.86 6.81
C PHE A 18 7.83 8.93 5.57
N ASN A 19 6.56 8.56 5.72
CA ASN A 19 5.59 8.66 4.63
C ASN A 19 5.39 10.11 4.18
N ALA A 20 5.30 11.03 5.13
CA ALA A 20 5.11 12.45 4.80
C ALA A 20 6.29 12.98 3.96
N LYS A 21 7.50 12.57 4.30
CA LYS A 21 8.69 12.96 3.55
C LYS A 21 8.66 12.39 2.13
N LEU A 22 8.35 11.10 1.98
CA LEU A 22 8.27 10.46 0.66
C LEU A 22 7.21 11.12 -0.21
N ILE A 23 6.06 11.43 0.37
CA ILE A 23 4.96 12.05 -0.36
C ILE A 23 5.35 13.46 -0.82
N ALA A 24 5.97 14.23 0.06
CA ALA A 24 6.43 15.58 -0.28
C ALA A 24 7.47 15.55 -1.41
N GLU A 25 8.42 14.63 -1.35
CA GLU A 25 9.43 14.46 -2.39
C GLU A 25 8.80 14.04 -3.72
N PHE A 26 7.86 13.11 -3.69
CA PHE A 26 7.13 12.67 -4.88
C PHE A 26 6.44 13.84 -5.55
N ARG A 27 5.71 14.63 -4.79
CA ARG A 27 4.96 15.78 -5.33
C ARG A 27 5.88 16.89 -5.83
N ALA A 28 6.99 17.13 -5.14
CA ALA A 28 7.96 18.12 -5.53
C ALA A 28 8.77 17.70 -6.77
N ASN A 29 8.86 16.40 -7.01
CA ASN A 29 9.64 15.85 -8.13
C ASN A 29 8.73 15.35 -9.26
N ASN A 30 7.65 16.06 -9.51
CA ASN A 30 6.77 15.80 -10.66
C ASN A 30 6.15 14.41 -10.67
N GLY A 31 5.82 13.87 -9.51
CA GLY A 31 5.19 12.56 -9.41
C GLY A 31 6.17 11.41 -9.61
N GLN A 32 7.41 11.58 -9.17
CA GLN A 32 8.41 10.53 -9.22
C GLN A 32 9.02 10.33 -7.83
N PHE A 33 9.13 9.08 -7.42
CA PHE A 33 9.93 8.77 -6.23
C PHE A 33 11.41 8.83 -6.58
N THR A 34 12.24 9.19 -5.60
CA THR A 34 13.67 9.35 -5.79
C THR A 34 14.46 8.42 -4.88
N GLY A 35 15.77 8.33 -5.12
CA GLY A 35 16.68 7.53 -4.29
C GLY A 35 16.30 6.07 -4.31
N ASP A 36 16.33 5.44 -3.15
CA ASP A 36 16.06 4.00 -3.03
C ASP A 36 14.62 3.63 -3.36
N MET A 37 13.73 4.60 -3.42
CA MET A 37 12.31 4.35 -3.70
C MET A 37 11.99 4.42 -5.20
N ALA A 38 12.92 4.90 -6.01
CA ALA A 38 12.69 5.02 -7.45
C ALA A 38 12.49 3.63 -8.08
N GLY A 39 11.48 3.52 -8.94
CA GLY A 39 11.24 2.30 -9.69
C GLY A 39 10.67 1.13 -8.90
N ARG A 40 10.22 1.34 -7.66
CA ARG A 40 9.76 0.22 -6.81
C ARG A 40 8.28 -0.15 -6.96
N GLY A 41 7.54 0.47 -7.84
CA GLY A 41 6.10 0.17 -7.94
C GLY A 41 5.36 0.57 -6.68
N LEU A 42 5.48 1.84 -6.32
CA LEU A 42 4.83 2.41 -5.14
C LEU A 42 3.68 3.31 -5.54
N LEU A 43 2.66 3.36 -4.68
CA LEU A 43 1.57 4.31 -4.83
C LEU A 43 1.41 5.12 -3.55
N ILE A 44 0.75 6.27 -3.68
CA ILE A 44 0.29 7.04 -2.52
C ILE A 44 -1.20 6.79 -2.41
N LEU A 45 -1.64 6.28 -1.26
CA LEU A 45 -3.04 6.05 -0.96
C LEU A 45 -3.51 7.10 0.03
N THR A 46 -4.55 7.84 -0.31
CA THR A 46 -5.17 8.79 0.61
C THR A 46 -6.58 8.31 0.95
N THR A 47 -6.80 8.03 2.22
CA THR A 47 -8.08 7.58 2.75
C THR A 47 -8.68 8.66 3.65
N THR A 48 -9.97 8.51 3.96
CA THR A 48 -10.64 9.37 4.93
C THR A 48 -10.52 8.73 6.31
N GLY A 49 -9.95 9.44 7.27
CA GLY A 49 -9.80 8.93 8.63
C GLY A 49 -11.12 8.50 9.21
N ALA A 50 -11.21 7.27 9.73
CA ALA A 50 -12.45 6.70 10.23
C ALA A 50 -13.04 7.48 11.41
N ARG A 51 -12.17 8.12 12.21
CA ARG A 51 -12.60 8.89 13.37
C ARG A 51 -12.58 10.39 13.13
N SER A 52 -11.54 10.88 12.45
CA SER A 52 -11.36 12.32 12.26
C SER A 52 -12.07 12.90 11.05
N GLY A 53 -12.34 12.06 10.04
CA GLY A 53 -12.85 12.53 8.75
C GLY A 53 -11.82 13.25 7.92
N GLU A 54 -10.57 13.32 8.38
CA GLU A 54 -9.51 14.04 7.68
C GLU A 54 -8.75 13.11 6.73
N PRO A 55 -8.16 13.66 5.66
CA PRO A 55 -7.36 12.83 4.75
C PRO A 55 -6.12 12.27 5.44
N ARG A 56 -5.84 11.01 5.17
CA ARG A 56 -4.65 10.31 5.67
C ARG A 56 -3.96 9.63 4.51
N SER A 57 -2.70 9.96 4.30
CA SER A 57 -1.93 9.45 3.15
C SER A 57 -0.80 8.53 3.60
N VAL A 58 -0.63 7.43 2.87
CA VAL A 58 0.45 6.47 3.09
C VAL A 58 1.05 6.05 1.76
N VAL A 59 2.28 5.54 1.80
CA VAL A 59 2.96 4.99 0.63
C VAL A 59 2.92 3.47 0.74
N LEU A 60 2.46 2.81 -0.32
CA LEU A 60 2.33 1.36 -0.36
C LEU A 60 2.92 0.79 -1.64
N GLY A 61 3.51 -0.42 -1.54
CA GLY A 61 3.80 -1.20 -2.72
C GLY A 61 2.50 -1.79 -3.28
N TYR A 62 2.42 -1.94 -4.59
CA TYR A 62 1.22 -2.45 -5.22
C TYR A 62 1.53 -3.42 -6.37
N GLY A 63 0.54 -4.23 -6.72
CA GLY A 63 0.56 -5.05 -7.92
C GLY A 63 -0.62 -4.67 -8.82
N ARG A 64 -0.61 -5.20 -10.03
CA ARG A 64 -1.70 -5.00 -10.99
C ARG A 64 -2.34 -6.32 -11.32
N HIS A 65 -3.65 -6.30 -11.46
CA HIS A 65 -4.42 -7.45 -11.93
C HIS A 65 -5.48 -6.92 -12.90
N GLY A 66 -5.18 -6.98 -14.19
CA GLY A 66 -6.00 -6.32 -15.20
C GLY A 66 -5.97 -4.81 -15.00
N ASP A 67 -7.14 -4.20 -14.94
CA ASP A 67 -7.26 -2.76 -14.72
C ASP A 67 -7.26 -2.39 -13.23
N ARG A 68 -7.17 -3.37 -12.36
CA ARG A 68 -7.24 -3.16 -10.92
C ARG A 68 -5.86 -3.07 -10.30
N LEU A 69 -5.74 -2.29 -9.24
CA LEU A 69 -4.55 -2.25 -8.40
C LEU A 69 -4.81 -3.06 -7.15
N VAL A 70 -3.81 -3.79 -6.67
CA VAL A 70 -3.96 -4.62 -5.47
C VAL A 70 -2.83 -4.33 -4.49
N VAL A 71 -3.18 -4.31 -3.20
CA VAL A 71 -2.24 -4.11 -2.11
C VAL A 71 -2.56 -5.09 -0.99
N ILE A 72 -1.64 -5.24 -0.04
CA ILE A 72 -1.90 -6.06 1.14
C ILE A 72 -1.94 -5.20 2.39
N ALA A 73 -2.86 -5.52 3.30
CA ALA A 73 -2.99 -4.82 4.57
C ALA A 73 -2.20 -5.56 5.65
N SER A 74 -0.88 -5.70 5.42
CA SER A 74 0.00 -6.50 6.25
C SER A 74 0.43 -5.81 7.54
N ASN A 75 0.56 -4.50 7.51
CA ASN A 75 1.13 -3.72 8.61
C ASN A 75 2.46 -4.34 9.08
N ASN A 76 3.29 -4.77 8.11
CA ASN A 76 4.59 -5.41 8.34
C ASN A 76 4.51 -6.65 9.23
N GLY A 77 3.40 -7.40 9.14
CA GLY A 77 3.21 -8.61 9.94
C GLY A 77 2.73 -8.36 11.36
N ALA A 78 2.36 -7.13 11.69
CA ALA A 78 1.84 -6.82 13.03
C ALA A 78 0.51 -7.55 13.27
N PRO A 79 0.16 -7.78 14.56
CA PRO A 79 -1.10 -8.48 14.88
C PRO A 79 -2.36 -7.73 14.45
N LYS A 80 -2.26 -6.42 14.25
CA LYS A 80 -3.39 -5.59 13.85
C LYS A 80 -3.21 -5.09 12.43
N ALA A 81 -4.31 -4.93 11.71
CA ALA A 81 -4.31 -4.33 10.39
C ALA A 81 -3.92 -2.85 10.48
N PRO A 82 -3.38 -2.26 9.39
CA PRO A 82 -2.98 -0.86 9.40
C PRO A 82 -4.21 0.06 9.45
N ALA A 83 -3.99 1.28 9.94
CA ALA A 83 -5.06 2.27 10.07
C ALA A 83 -5.78 2.55 8.76
N TRP A 84 -5.06 2.60 7.63
CA TRP A 84 -5.67 2.88 6.35
C TRP A 84 -6.70 1.80 5.94
N TYR A 85 -6.50 0.56 6.38
CA TYR A 85 -7.45 -0.51 6.10
C TYR A 85 -8.76 -0.27 6.87
N HIS A 86 -8.66 0.11 8.14
CA HIS A 86 -9.84 0.46 8.92
C HIS A 86 -10.56 1.66 8.33
N ASN A 87 -9.81 2.63 7.83
CA ASN A 87 -10.40 3.80 7.15
C ASN A 87 -11.20 3.37 5.93
N LEU A 88 -10.68 2.42 5.14
CA LEU A 88 -11.38 1.92 3.95
C LEU A 88 -12.62 1.09 4.30
N LEU A 89 -12.59 0.39 5.42
CA LEU A 89 -13.79 -0.33 5.87
C LEU A 89 -14.91 0.64 6.26
N ALA A 90 -14.55 1.80 6.80
CA ALA A 90 -15.52 2.83 7.16
C ALA A 90 -15.97 3.66 5.95
N ASN A 91 -15.06 3.92 5.01
CA ASN A 91 -15.35 4.67 3.79
C ASN A 91 -14.50 4.07 2.66
N SER A 92 -15.15 3.37 1.74
CA SER A 92 -14.47 2.59 0.70
C SER A 92 -13.90 3.41 -0.44
N THR A 93 -14.15 4.71 -0.51
CA THR A 93 -13.56 5.56 -1.55
C THR A 93 -12.22 6.12 -1.08
N ALA A 94 -11.31 6.26 -2.01
CA ALA A 94 -9.97 6.76 -1.72
C ALA A 94 -9.38 7.40 -2.97
N THR A 95 -8.24 8.06 -2.81
CA THR A 95 -7.50 8.63 -3.92
C THR A 95 -6.16 7.92 -4.03
N ILE A 96 -5.76 7.61 -5.24
CA ILE A 96 -4.46 7.01 -5.53
C ILE A 96 -3.64 7.96 -6.39
N GLU A 97 -2.35 8.08 -6.08
CA GLU A 97 -1.37 8.78 -6.89
C GLU A 97 -0.30 7.79 -7.33
N LEU A 98 -0.04 7.74 -8.62
CA LEU A 98 0.99 6.90 -9.23
C LEU A 98 2.04 7.77 -9.88
N ALA A 99 3.24 7.20 -10.04
CA ALA A 99 4.30 7.88 -10.77
C ALA A 99 3.84 8.25 -12.17
N GLY A 100 4.25 9.46 -12.60
CA GLY A 100 3.90 9.86 -13.94
C GLY A 100 3.58 11.32 -14.17
N PRO A 101 3.02 12.22 -13.29
CA PRO A 101 2.14 11.92 -12.17
C PRO A 101 0.72 11.56 -12.63
N GLU A 102 0.09 10.64 -11.95
CA GLU A 102 -1.26 10.21 -12.24
C GLU A 102 -2.05 10.19 -10.94
N ARG A 103 -3.26 10.75 -10.93
CA ARG A 103 -4.10 10.81 -9.74
C ARG A 103 -5.54 10.50 -10.10
N PHE A 104 -6.16 9.62 -9.34
CA PHE A 104 -7.55 9.21 -9.62
C PHE A 104 -8.22 8.66 -8.36
N GLU A 105 -9.55 8.69 -8.38
CA GLU A 105 -10.34 8.11 -7.31
C GLU A 105 -10.62 6.64 -7.56
N VAL A 106 -10.67 5.88 -6.48
CA VAL A 106 -10.92 4.44 -6.52
C VAL A 106 -11.96 4.04 -5.48
N ARG A 107 -12.56 2.87 -5.69
CA ARG A 107 -13.33 2.17 -4.69
C ARG A 107 -12.53 0.95 -4.26
N ALA A 108 -12.43 0.74 -2.95
CA ALA A 108 -11.68 -0.35 -2.37
C ALA A 108 -12.60 -1.47 -1.92
N THR A 109 -12.22 -2.71 -2.19
CA THR A 109 -12.91 -3.89 -1.67
C THR A 109 -11.87 -4.87 -1.14
N THR A 110 -12.24 -5.67 -0.16
CA THR A 110 -11.38 -6.76 0.30
C THR A 110 -11.65 -7.98 -0.58
N ALA A 111 -10.60 -8.58 -1.11
CA ALA A 111 -10.74 -9.75 -1.98
C ALA A 111 -11.33 -10.92 -1.20
N GLY A 112 -12.28 -11.61 -1.83
CA GLY A 112 -12.82 -12.86 -1.28
C GLY A 112 -11.85 -14.01 -1.46
N SER A 113 -12.12 -15.12 -0.76
CA SER A 113 -11.28 -16.31 -0.83
C SER A 113 -11.14 -16.86 -2.25
N GLU A 114 -12.14 -16.65 -3.08
CA GLU A 114 -12.13 -17.13 -4.46
C GLU A 114 -11.10 -16.43 -5.33
N GLU A 115 -10.88 -15.14 -5.11
CA GLU A 115 -9.94 -14.35 -5.90
C GLU A 115 -8.54 -14.33 -5.30
N ARG A 116 -8.42 -14.67 -4.05
CA ARG A 116 -7.17 -14.48 -3.31
C ARG A 116 -5.97 -15.18 -3.96
N GLY A 117 -6.14 -16.38 -4.41
CA GLY A 117 -5.05 -17.15 -5.04
C GLY A 117 -4.56 -16.50 -6.32
N GLU A 118 -5.48 -15.98 -7.13
CA GLU A 118 -5.12 -15.32 -8.37
C GLU A 118 -4.45 -13.96 -8.11
N LEU A 119 -4.99 -13.19 -7.20
CA LEU A 119 -4.45 -11.87 -6.86
C LEU A 119 -3.08 -11.98 -6.19
N ALA A 120 -2.84 -13.04 -5.44
CA ALA A 120 -1.55 -13.26 -4.79
C ALA A 120 -0.39 -13.34 -5.78
N LYS A 121 -0.67 -13.75 -7.01
CA LYS A 121 0.36 -13.80 -8.06
C LYS A 121 0.93 -12.42 -8.39
N ALA A 122 0.16 -11.36 -8.18
CA ALA A 122 0.60 -9.99 -8.39
C ALA A 122 1.28 -9.39 -7.17
N LEU A 123 1.39 -10.15 -6.08
CA LEU A 123 1.86 -9.68 -4.78
C LEU A 123 2.97 -10.58 -4.25
N PRO A 124 4.17 -10.50 -4.83
CA PRO A 124 5.25 -11.46 -4.52
C PRO A 124 5.70 -11.42 -3.05
N TYR A 125 5.44 -10.32 -2.36
CA TYR A 125 5.81 -10.19 -0.95
C TYR A 125 4.74 -10.68 0.02
N LEU A 126 3.57 -11.09 -0.47
CA LEU A 126 2.49 -11.55 0.41
C LEU A 126 2.90 -12.76 1.25
N ALA A 127 3.52 -13.76 0.64
CA ALA A 127 3.90 -14.97 1.36
C ALA A 127 4.87 -14.67 2.50
N GLN A 128 5.83 -13.79 2.27
CA GLN A 128 6.78 -13.39 3.29
C GLN A 128 6.09 -12.69 4.45
N GLN A 129 5.21 -11.74 4.15
CA GLN A 129 4.49 -11.01 5.19
C GLN A 129 3.53 -11.92 5.95
N GLN A 130 2.86 -12.84 5.23
CA GLN A 130 1.94 -13.79 5.85
C GLN A 130 2.65 -14.72 6.83
N SER A 131 3.92 -15.03 6.60
CA SER A 131 4.69 -15.87 7.50
C SER A 131 4.97 -15.20 8.85
N LEU A 132 4.79 -13.88 8.94
CA LEU A 132 5.07 -13.12 10.15
C LEU A 132 3.87 -13.04 11.10
N THR A 133 2.70 -13.48 10.69
CA THR A 133 1.49 -13.34 11.49
C THR A 133 0.56 -14.53 11.29
N ALA A 134 -0.20 -14.86 12.34
CA ALA A 134 -1.22 -15.91 12.26
C ALA A 134 -2.52 -15.41 11.63
N ARG A 135 -2.76 -14.09 11.62
CA ARG A 135 -3.97 -13.58 11.00
C ARG A 135 -3.86 -13.63 9.48
N GLU A 136 -4.97 -13.83 8.80
CA GLU A 136 -4.97 -13.74 7.34
C GLU A 136 -4.82 -12.28 6.94
N ILE A 137 -3.80 -11.99 6.12
CA ILE A 137 -3.57 -10.63 5.64
C ILE A 137 -4.55 -10.32 4.53
N PRO A 138 -5.40 -9.27 4.67
CA PRO A 138 -6.34 -8.92 3.61
C PRO A 138 -5.63 -8.44 2.35
N ILE A 139 -6.15 -8.86 1.20
CA ILE A 139 -5.78 -8.28 -0.09
C ILE A 139 -6.86 -7.26 -0.42
N VAL A 140 -6.46 -6.04 -0.68
CA VAL A 140 -7.37 -4.95 -1.00
C VAL A 140 -7.28 -4.65 -2.49
N VAL A 141 -8.44 -4.58 -3.13
CA VAL A 141 -8.55 -4.33 -4.57
C VAL A 141 -9.08 -2.93 -4.78
N PHE A 142 -8.42 -2.17 -5.64
CA PHE A 142 -8.84 -0.81 -6.00
C PHE A 142 -9.32 -0.79 -7.45
N GLU A 143 -10.53 -0.32 -7.64
CA GLU A 143 -11.09 -0.12 -8.98
C GLU A 143 -11.36 1.36 -9.18
N ARG A 144 -11.02 1.89 -10.35
CA ARG A 144 -11.31 3.29 -10.67
C ARG A 144 -12.81 3.54 -10.65
N VAL A 145 -13.16 4.65 -10.05
CA VAL A 145 -14.55 5.11 -10.04
C VAL A 145 -14.88 5.80 -11.35
#